data_75c8c639113f505815e030b9516209e7
#
_entry.id   75c8c639113f505815e030b9516209e7
#
_cell.length_a   1.000
_cell.length_b   1.000
_cell.length_c   1.000
_cell.angle_alpha   90.00
_cell.angle_beta   90.00
_cell.angle_gamma   90.00
#
_symmetry.space_group_name_H-M   'P 1'
#
loop_
_entity.id
_entity.type
_entity.pdbx_description
1 polymer ?
#
loop_
_entity_poly.entity_id
_entity_poly.type
_entity_poly.pdbx_seq_one_letter_code
_entity_poly.pdbx_strand_id
1 'polypeptide(L)'
;MTDTDIDPDVTVDSRGATCPGPLMDLIGKVKEADPGTVFELQTSDSSSSNDVPEWTEKAGHELLDIVEHEDEGYWSVFVETT
;
A
#
# COMPACT_ATOMS: atom_id res chain seq x y z
N MET A 1 -7.29 -10.37 -15.25
CA MET A 1 -5.87 -10.14 -15.42
C MET A 1 -5.44 -8.91 -14.65
N THR A 2 -4.33 -8.97 -13.96
CA THR A 2 -3.85 -7.83 -13.18
C THR A 2 -3.19 -6.80 -14.09
N ASP A 3 -3.31 -5.52 -13.72
CA ASP A 3 -2.73 -4.42 -14.49
C ASP A 3 -1.26 -4.19 -14.17
N THR A 4 -0.72 -4.98 -13.24
CA THR A 4 0.67 -4.83 -12.82
C THR A 4 1.33 -6.20 -12.73
N ASP A 5 2.63 -6.24 -12.99
CA ASP A 5 3.45 -7.44 -12.86
C ASP A 5 4.05 -7.58 -11.47
N ILE A 6 3.71 -6.68 -10.55
CA ILE A 6 4.25 -6.71 -9.20
C ILE A 6 3.62 -7.85 -8.41
N ASP A 7 4.48 -8.67 -7.81
CA ASP A 7 4.06 -9.79 -6.99
C ASP A 7 4.43 -9.46 -5.53
N PRO A 8 3.45 -9.04 -4.72
CA PRO A 8 3.74 -8.62 -3.36
C PRO A 8 4.08 -9.80 -2.46
N ASP A 9 5.01 -9.57 -1.54
CA ASP A 9 5.35 -10.57 -0.52
C ASP A 9 4.32 -10.57 0.60
N VAL A 10 3.74 -9.42 0.88
CA VAL A 10 2.75 -9.25 1.95
C VAL A 10 1.59 -8.40 1.43
N THR A 11 0.38 -8.83 1.68
CA THR A 11 -0.82 -8.05 1.36
C THR A 11 -1.45 -7.58 2.66
N VAL A 12 -1.67 -6.27 2.77
CA VAL A 12 -2.35 -5.65 3.91
C VAL A 12 -3.75 -5.25 3.44
N ASP A 13 -4.76 -5.94 3.91
CA ASP A 13 -6.15 -5.67 3.54
C ASP A 13 -6.77 -4.71 4.54
N SER A 14 -6.84 -3.44 4.17
CA SER A 14 -7.45 -2.38 4.99
C SER A 14 -8.70 -1.82 4.33
N ARG A 15 -9.34 -2.59 3.46
CA ARG A 15 -10.59 -2.15 2.83
C ARG A 15 -11.66 -1.97 3.91
N GLY A 16 -12.41 -0.89 3.79
CA GLY A 16 -13.43 -0.54 4.78
C GLY A 16 -12.94 0.32 5.92
N ALA A 17 -11.63 0.42 6.12
CA ALA A 17 -11.06 1.30 7.13
C ALA A 17 -10.86 2.71 6.55
N THR A 18 -10.97 3.73 7.39
CA THR A 18 -10.75 5.11 6.99
C THR A 18 -9.41 5.63 7.47
N CYS A 19 -8.87 6.62 6.77
CA CYS A 19 -7.61 7.26 7.15
C CYS A 19 -7.68 7.79 8.60
N PRO A 20 -6.63 7.59 9.42
CA PRO A 20 -5.32 7.09 9.06
C PRO A 20 -5.14 5.56 9.23
N GLY A 21 -6.22 4.81 9.39
CA GLY A 21 -6.17 3.37 9.64
C GLY A 21 -5.33 2.58 8.64
N PRO A 22 -5.62 2.68 7.31
CA PRO A 22 -4.83 1.93 6.32
C PRO A 22 -3.35 2.27 6.35
N LEU A 23 -3.02 3.55 6.46
CA LEU A 23 -1.62 3.99 6.53
C LEU A 23 -0.93 3.42 7.77
N MET A 24 -1.60 3.47 8.92
CA MET A 24 -1.04 2.96 10.16
C MET A 24 -0.85 1.44 10.11
N ASP A 25 -1.78 0.72 9.48
CA ASP A 25 -1.65 -0.72 9.29
C ASP A 25 -0.41 -1.05 8.47
N LEU A 26 -0.21 -0.32 7.38
CA LEU A 26 0.95 -0.51 6.52
C LEU A 26 2.24 -0.21 7.27
N ILE A 27 2.30 0.90 7.98
CA ILE A 27 3.49 1.30 8.75
C ILE A 27 3.85 0.22 9.77
N GLY A 28 2.85 -0.31 10.47
CA GLY A 28 3.06 -1.37 11.46
C GLY A 28 3.68 -2.62 10.85
N LYS A 29 3.22 -3.01 9.67
CA LYS A 29 3.76 -4.18 8.98
C LYS A 29 5.15 -3.92 8.42
N VAL A 30 5.38 -2.74 7.88
CA VAL A 30 6.68 -2.37 7.33
C VAL A 30 7.78 -2.39 8.39
N LYS A 31 7.44 -1.97 9.62
CA LYS A 31 8.42 -1.98 10.72
C LYS A 31 8.91 -3.37 11.10
N GLU A 32 8.12 -4.38 10.80
CA GLU A 32 8.47 -5.77 11.10
C GLU A 32 9.13 -6.48 9.92
N ALA A 33 9.21 -5.83 8.76
CA ALA A 33 9.70 -6.45 7.54
C ALA A 33 11.18 -6.15 7.30
N ASP A 34 11.82 -7.05 6.55
CA ASP A 34 13.18 -6.84 6.10
C ASP A 34 13.23 -5.93 4.87
N PRO A 35 14.37 -5.26 4.60
CA PRO A 35 14.52 -4.49 3.38
C PRO A 35 14.31 -5.35 2.14
N GLY A 36 13.67 -4.77 1.14
CA GLY A 36 13.37 -5.47 -0.10
C GLY A 36 12.04 -6.22 -0.10
N THR A 37 11.26 -6.08 0.97
CA THR A 37 9.92 -6.68 1.05
C THR A 37 8.93 -5.81 0.28
N VAL A 38 8.13 -6.44 -0.55
CA VAL A 38 7.09 -5.75 -1.34
C VAL A 38 5.74 -5.91 -0.65
N PHE A 39 5.11 -4.79 -0.38
CA PHE A 39 3.79 -4.74 0.25
C PHE A 39 2.73 -4.28 -0.74
N GLU A 40 1.58 -4.91 -0.67
CA GLU A 40 0.38 -4.41 -1.33
C GLU A 40 -0.58 -3.96 -0.24
N LEU A 41 -0.86 -2.66 -0.17
CA LEU A 41 -1.90 -2.14 0.72
C LEU A 41 -3.19 -2.01 -0.08
N GLN A 42 -4.24 -2.67 0.38
CA GLN A 42 -5.57 -2.55 -0.22
C GLN A 42 -6.40 -1.61 0.65
N THR A 43 -6.84 -0.51 0.07
CA THR A 43 -7.65 0.49 0.78
C THR A 43 -8.79 0.99 -0.08
N SER A 44 -9.96 1.16 0.53
CA SER A 44 -11.11 1.79 -0.12
C SER A 44 -11.22 3.28 0.22
N ASP A 45 -10.27 3.82 0.97
CA ASP A 45 -10.26 5.23 1.35
C ASP A 45 -9.36 6.02 0.40
N SER A 46 -9.95 6.97 -0.33
CA SER A 46 -9.20 7.79 -1.29
C SER A 46 -8.11 8.64 -0.63
N SER A 47 -8.31 9.04 0.62
CA SER A 47 -7.27 9.80 1.35
C SER A 47 -6.02 8.97 1.55
N SER A 48 -6.19 7.68 1.87
CA SER A 48 -5.06 6.78 2.06
C SER A 48 -4.28 6.55 0.77
N SER A 49 -4.95 6.55 -0.38
CA SER A 49 -4.27 6.40 -1.66
C SER A 49 -3.33 7.57 -1.97
N ASN A 50 -3.54 8.70 -1.33
CA ASN A 50 -2.67 9.87 -1.43
C ASN A 50 -1.63 9.92 -0.31
N ASP A 51 -2.05 9.54 0.91
CA ASP A 51 -1.19 9.64 2.09
C ASP A 51 -0.05 8.62 2.09
N VAL A 52 -0.32 7.42 1.58
CA VAL A 52 0.68 6.35 1.55
C VAL A 52 1.88 6.71 0.67
N PRO A 53 1.69 7.21 -0.57
CA PRO A 53 2.83 7.64 -1.38
C PRO A 53 3.66 8.72 -0.69
N GLU A 54 3.02 9.67 -0.04
CA GLU A 54 3.71 10.74 0.67
C GLU A 54 4.56 10.20 1.83
N TRP A 55 3.97 9.29 2.62
CA TRP A 55 4.70 8.64 3.70
C TRP A 55 5.87 7.80 3.15
N THR A 56 5.64 7.08 2.05
CA THR A 56 6.66 6.24 1.44
C THR A 56 7.89 7.05 1.09
N GLU A 57 7.70 8.22 0.51
CA GLU A 57 8.79 9.11 0.16
C GLU A 57 9.53 9.62 1.40
N LYS A 58 8.78 10.03 2.41
CA LYS A 58 9.37 10.55 3.65
C LYS A 58 10.14 9.50 4.43
N ALA A 59 9.67 8.26 4.39
CA ALA A 59 10.32 7.16 5.10
C ALA A 59 11.50 6.56 4.32
N GLY A 60 11.67 6.95 3.06
CA GLY A 60 12.77 6.46 2.23
C GLY A 60 12.50 5.10 1.60
N HIS A 61 11.26 4.66 1.58
CA HIS A 61 10.87 3.45 0.87
C HIS A 61 10.53 3.77 -0.59
N GLU A 62 10.31 2.76 -1.41
CA GLU A 62 10.04 2.95 -2.82
C GLU A 62 8.58 2.65 -3.13
N LEU A 63 7.90 3.62 -3.75
CA LEU A 63 6.56 3.42 -4.26
C LEU A 63 6.68 2.78 -5.65
N LEU A 64 6.14 1.58 -5.80
CA LEU A 64 6.24 0.85 -7.06
C LEU A 64 5.08 1.16 -8.00
N ASP A 65 3.85 1.15 -7.48
CA ASP A 65 2.68 1.39 -8.31
C ASP A 65 1.46 1.64 -7.46
N ILE A 66 0.44 2.26 -8.07
CA ILE A 66 -0.89 2.41 -7.47
C ILE A 66 -1.88 1.97 -8.54
N VAL A 67 -2.70 0.97 -8.21
CA VAL A 67 -3.70 0.44 -9.12
C VAL A 67 -5.09 0.69 -8.56
N GLU A 68 -5.94 1.36 -9.33
CA GLU A 68 -7.32 1.58 -8.94
C GLU A 68 -8.20 0.45 -9.48
N HIS A 69 -8.94 -0.19 -8.59
CA HIS A 69 -9.91 -1.23 -8.94
C HIS A 69 -11.32 -0.63 -8.90
N GLU A 70 -11.69 0.06 -9.98
CA GLU A 70 -12.95 0.79 -10.04
C GLU A 70 -14.17 -0.10 -9.81
N ASP A 71 -14.16 -1.29 -10.38
CA ASP A 71 -15.29 -2.23 -10.28
C ASP A 71 -15.46 -2.75 -8.86
N GLU A 72 -14.40 -2.79 -8.09
CA GLU A 72 -14.40 -3.33 -6.74
C GLU A 72 -14.34 -2.25 -5.67
N GLY A 73 -14.07 -1.01 -6.06
CA GLY A 73 -14.12 0.14 -5.16
C GLY A 73 -12.95 0.26 -4.19
N TYR A 74 -11.75 -0.15 -4.60
CA TYR A 74 -10.57 0.01 -3.75
C TYR A 74 -9.31 0.25 -4.60
N TRP A 75 -8.23 0.61 -3.92
CA TRP A 75 -6.92 0.81 -4.54
C TRP A 75 -5.92 -0.18 -3.97
N SER A 76 -4.98 -0.63 -4.82
CA SER A 76 -3.80 -1.38 -4.38
C SER A 76 -2.59 -0.47 -4.50
N VAL A 77 -1.90 -0.24 -3.39
CA VAL A 77 -0.69 0.58 -3.34
C VAL A 77 0.49 -0.35 -3.08
N PHE A 78 1.44 -0.39 -4.01
CA PHE A 78 2.60 -1.28 -3.94
C PHE A 78 3.82 -0.51 -3.48
N VAL A 79 4.43 -0.97 -2.39
CA VAL A 79 5.58 -0.32 -1.76
C VAL A 79 6.65 -1.35 -1.48
N GLU A 80 7.90 -1.01 -1.83
CA GLU A 80 9.05 -1.85 -1.51
C GLU A 80 9.85 -1.20 -0.38
N THR A 81 10.13 -1.97 0.66
CA THR A 81 10.93 -1.47 1.79
C THR A 81 12.41 -1.41 1.43
N THR A 82 13.10 -0.43 1.97
CA THR A 82 14.54 -0.23 1.73
C THR A 82 15.34 -0.18 3.01
#